data_dd988eb6fb04e2daa525de65b11a1e42
#
_entry.id   dd988eb6fb04e2daa525de65b11a1e42
#
_cell.length_a   1.000
_cell.length_b   1.000
_cell.length_c   1.000
_cell.angle_alpha   90.00
_cell.angle_beta   90.00
_cell.angle_gamma   90.00
#
_symmetry.space_group_name_H-M   'P 1'
#
loop_
_entity.id
_entity.type
_entity.pdbx_description
1 polymer ?
#
loop_
_entity_poly.entity_id
_entity_poly.type
_entity_poly.pdbx_seq_one_letter_code
_entity_poly.pdbx_strand_id
1 'polypeptide(L)'
;MKLAICAPFMESDLWQERLRRAAPRAALEFDEFYRPEEIRSVPGFRYDAGVVAMKGARGLELATALRERSDDLPLLWLSDDEKFGLAAFDLGVAMLLPLNCTDQELADGLRRCGVKERWEAMG
;
A
#
# COMPACT_ATOMS: atom_id res chain seq x y z
N MET A 1 6.41 -11.61 3.30
CA MET A 1 6.18 -10.67 2.19
C MET A 1 6.69 -9.29 2.55
N LYS A 2 7.29 -8.61 1.62
CA LYS A 2 7.85 -7.28 1.86
C LYS A 2 7.02 -6.22 1.14
N LEU A 3 6.55 -5.24 1.91
CA LEU A 3 5.71 -4.16 1.41
C LEU A 3 6.41 -2.81 1.54
N ALA A 4 6.22 -1.95 0.52
CA ALA A 4 6.56 -0.55 0.65
C ALA A 4 5.37 0.15 1.31
N ILE A 5 5.60 0.93 2.34
CA ILE A 5 4.54 1.68 3.01
C ILE A 5 4.83 3.18 3.00
N CYS A 6 3.84 3.95 2.59
CA CYS A 6 3.89 5.40 2.56
C CYS A 6 2.76 5.94 3.44
N ALA A 7 3.10 6.45 4.61
CA ALA A 7 2.16 7.01 5.56
C ALA A 7 2.84 8.17 6.28
N PRO A 8 2.08 9.07 6.91
CA PRO A 8 2.70 10.12 7.72
C PRO A 8 3.61 9.50 8.79
N PHE A 9 4.74 10.14 9.06
CA PHE A 9 5.73 9.60 9.99
C PHE A 9 5.12 9.16 11.32
N MET A 10 4.22 9.98 11.87
CA MET A 10 3.58 9.69 13.16
C MET A 10 2.52 8.58 13.10
N GLU A 11 2.11 8.16 11.90
CA GLU A 11 1.06 7.15 11.73
C GLU A 11 1.57 5.84 11.16
N SER A 12 2.82 5.80 10.69
CA SER A 12 3.35 4.65 9.99
C SER A 12 3.28 3.37 10.83
N ASP A 13 3.67 3.44 12.09
CA ASP A 13 3.64 2.28 12.98
C ASP A 13 2.22 1.75 13.20
N LEU A 14 1.24 2.65 13.31
CA LEU A 14 -0.17 2.27 13.46
C LEU A 14 -0.69 1.56 12.23
N TRP A 15 -0.35 2.07 11.04
CA TRP A 15 -0.75 1.42 9.79
C TRP A 15 -0.10 0.06 9.62
N GLN A 16 1.18 -0.06 9.95
CA GLN A 16 1.86 -1.35 9.90
C GLN A 16 1.21 -2.37 10.82
N GLU A 17 0.85 -1.95 12.04
CA GLU A 17 0.17 -2.80 12.98
C GLU A 17 -1.19 -3.25 12.46
N ARG A 18 -1.98 -2.33 11.89
CA ARG A 18 -3.28 -2.67 11.30
C ARG A 18 -3.15 -3.66 10.15
N LEU A 19 -2.16 -3.45 9.29
CA LEU A 19 -1.92 -4.35 8.15
C LEU A 19 -1.50 -5.74 8.63
N ARG A 20 -0.65 -5.81 9.65
CA ARG A 20 -0.26 -7.10 10.23
C ARG A 20 -1.45 -7.84 10.83
N ARG A 21 -2.36 -7.13 11.49
CA ARG A 21 -3.58 -7.73 12.02
C ARG A 21 -4.53 -8.20 10.93
N ALA A 22 -4.56 -7.48 9.82
CA ALA A 22 -5.42 -7.86 8.69
C ALA A 22 -4.92 -9.10 7.96
N ALA A 23 -3.62 -9.38 8.02
CA ALA A 23 -3.01 -10.56 7.39
C ALA A 23 -1.95 -11.16 8.31
N PRO A 24 -2.36 -11.72 9.47
CA PRO A 24 -1.40 -12.12 10.51
C PRO A 24 -0.47 -13.25 10.11
N ARG A 25 -0.87 -14.08 9.14
CA ARG A 25 -0.06 -15.22 8.70
C ARG A 25 0.83 -14.92 7.51
N ALA A 26 0.73 -13.72 6.96
CA ALA A 26 1.52 -13.33 5.79
C ALA A 26 2.96 -12.95 6.13
N ALA A 27 3.29 -12.78 7.41
CA ALA A 27 4.61 -12.37 7.89
C ALA A 27 5.10 -11.11 7.18
N LEU A 28 4.33 -10.03 7.30
CA LEU A 28 4.60 -8.78 6.60
C LEU A 28 5.82 -8.07 7.16
N GLU A 29 6.71 -7.65 6.26
CA GLU A 29 7.83 -6.76 6.54
C GLU A 29 7.62 -5.48 5.76
N PHE A 30 8.06 -4.35 6.31
CA PHE A 30 7.80 -3.05 5.70
C PHE A 30 9.08 -2.24 5.55
N ASP A 31 9.19 -1.54 4.40
CA ASP A 31 10.11 -0.42 4.24
C ASP A 31 9.27 0.84 4.13
N GLU A 32 9.63 1.87 4.88
CA GLU A 32 8.88 3.11 4.99
C GLU A 32 9.42 4.16 4.03
N PHE A 33 8.51 4.83 3.33
CA PHE A 33 8.86 5.95 2.46
C PHE A 33 7.95 7.12 2.79
N TYR A 34 8.53 8.29 2.94
CA TYR A 34 7.81 9.52 3.29
C TYR A 34 7.80 10.54 2.17
N ARG A 35 8.70 10.41 1.19
CA ARG A 35 8.83 11.32 0.07
C ARG A 35 9.04 10.57 -1.23
N PRO A 36 8.54 11.12 -2.36
CA PRO A 36 8.77 10.50 -3.67
C PRO A 36 10.24 10.27 -4.00
N GLU A 37 11.13 11.18 -3.58
CA GLU A 37 12.57 11.09 -3.84
C GLU A 37 13.18 9.84 -3.22
N GLU A 38 12.71 9.44 -2.05
CA GLU A 38 13.17 8.22 -1.37
C GLU A 38 12.85 6.99 -2.20
N ILE A 39 11.64 6.95 -2.78
CA ILE A 39 11.19 5.85 -3.63
C ILE A 39 12.03 5.79 -4.90
N ARG A 40 12.29 6.95 -5.52
CA ARG A 40 13.04 7.03 -6.77
C ARG A 40 14.50 6.63 -6.61
N SER A 41 15.07 6.84 -5.44
CA SER A 41 16.50 6.65 -5.21
C SER A 41 16.87 5.34 -4.53
N VAL A 42 15.90 4.57 -4.02
CA VAL A 42 16.23 3.31 -3.34
C VAL A 42 16.80 2.31 -4.34
N PRO A 43 17.97 1.72 -4.07
CA PRO A 43 18.54 0.71 -4.96
C PRO A 43 17.82 -0.62 -4.82
N GLY A 44 17.73 -1.37 -5.92
CA GLY A 44 17.16 -2.70 -5.90
C GLY A 44 15.71 -2.74 -5.43
N PHE A 45 14.88 -1.85 -5.97
CA PHE A 45 13.47 -1.75 -5.60
C PHE A 45 12.75 -3.08 -5.85
N ARG A 46 12.42 -3.80 -4.76
CA ARG A 46 11.73 -5.09 -4.83
C ARG A 46 10.75 -5.21 -3.68
N TYR A 47 9.47 -5.14 -4.00
CA TYR A 47 8.38 -5.26 -3.05
C TYR A 47 7.28 -6.14 -3.63
N ASP A 48 6.56 -6.82 -2.75
CA ASP A 48 5.42 -7.64 -3.16
C ASP A 48 4.17 -6.80 -3.36
N ALA A 49 4.07 -5.69 -2.66
CA ALA A 49 2.99 -4.72 -2.82
C ALA A 49 3.41 -3.37 -2.24
N GLY A 50 2.67 -2.34 -2.59
CA GLY A 50 2.82 -1.01 -2.01
C GLY A 50 1.52 -0.55 -1.38
N VAL A 51 1.63 0.10 -0.24
CA VAL A 51 0.48 0.68 0.48
C VAL A 51 0.73 2.17 0.67
N VAL A 52 -0.22 2.98 0.21
CA VAL A 52 -0.16 4.43 0.39
C VAL A 52 -1.35 4.84 1.26
N ALA A 53 -1.08 5.36 2.45
CA ALA A 53 -2.09 5.83 3.41
C ALA A 53 -1.78 7.28 3.75
N MET A 54 -2.13 8.19 2.84
CA MET A 54 -1.72 9.58 2.92
C MET A 54 -2.81 10.46 2.34
N LYS A 55 -3.13 11.55 3.04
CA LYS A 55 -4.16 12.50 2.61
C LYS A 55 -3.71 13.33 1.42
N GLY A 56 -4.68 13.71 0.58
CA GLY A 56 -4.52 14.70 -0.46
C GLY A 56 -3.52 14.34 -1.55
N ALA A 57 -2.97 15.37 -2.18
CA ALA A 57 -2.05 15.24 -3.30
C ALA A 57 -0.77 14.47 -2.96
N ARG A 58 -0.36 14.47 -1.69
CA ARG A 58 0.82 13.73 -1.25
C ARG A 58 0.64 12.23 -1.50
N GLY A 59 -0.56 11.72 -1.26
CA GLY A 59 -0.87 10.31 -1.56
C GLY A 59 -0.73 10.00 -3.04
N LEU A 60 -1.22 10.89 -3.90
CA LEU A 60 -1.09 10.75 -5.34
C LEU A 60 0.39 10.76 -5.78
N GLU A 61 1.17 11.68 -5.24
CA GLU A 61 2.60 11.76 -5.55
C GLU A 61 3.35 10.49 -5.20
N LEU A 62 3.06 9.92 -4.04
CA LEU A 62 3.71 8.69 -3.57
C LEU A 62 3.26 7.47 -4.38
N ALA A 63 1.95 7.36 -4.65
CA ALA A 63 1.43 6.29 -5.48
C ALA A 63 2.04 6.33 -6.89
N THR A 64 2.16 7.54 -7.46
CA THR A 64 2.79 7.73 -8.76
C THR A 64 4.26 7.32 -8.74
N ALA A 65 5.00 7.70 -7.70
CA ALA A 65 6.41 7.34 -7.59
C ALA A 65 6.60 5.81 -7.49
N LEU A 66 5.74 5.13 -6.74
CA LEU A 66 5.79 3.66 -6.67
C LEU A 66 5.52 3.03 -8.04
N ARG A 67 4.52 3.54 -8.76
CA ARG A 67 4.19 3.02 -10.09
C ARG A 67 5.30 3.28 -11.10
N GLU A 68 5.98 4.39 -11.01
CA GLU A 68 7.13 4.70 -11.87
C GLU A 68 8.28 3.70 -11.67
N ARG A 69 8.44 3.20 -10.43
CA ARG A 69 9.50 2.22 -10.13
C ARG A 69 9.13 0.81 -10.56
N SER A 70 7.83 0.48 -10.61
CA SER A 70 7.39 -0.87 -10.96
C SER A 70 6.00 -0.83 -11.59
N ASP A 71 5.91 -1.19 -12.87
CA ASP A 71 4.68 -1.15 -13.65
C ASP A 71 3.63 -2.13 -13.14
N ASP A 72 4.06 -3.23 -12.54
CA ASP A 72 3.18 -4.32 -12.12
C ASP A 72 3.07 -4.46 -10.60
N LEU A 73 3.61 -3.53 -9.84
CA LEU A 73 3.50 -3.56 -8.37
C LEU A 73 2.04 -3.39 -7.95
N PRO A 74 1.47 -4.37 -7.22
CA PRO A 74 0.12 -4.17 -6.69
C PRO A 74 0.10 -3.02 -5.68
N LEU A 75 -0.83 -2.09 -5.84
CA LEU A 75 -0.94 -0.92 -4.97
C LEU A 75 -2.27 -0.92 -4.25
N LEU A 76 -2.23 -0.68 -2.94
CA LEU A 76 -3.38 -0.38 -2.11
C LEU A 76 -3.27 1.10 -1.73
N TRP A 77 -4.23 1.91 -2.15
CA TRP A 77 -4.22 3.34 -1.89
C TRP A 77 -5.38 3.72 -0.98
N LEU A 78 -5.06 4.32 0.16
CA LEU A 78 -6.04 4.82 1.12
C LEU A 78 -5.99 6.34 1.10
N SER A 79 -7.13 6.97 0.84
CA SER A 79 -7.21 8.42 0.67
C SER A 79 -8.45 8.98 1.37
N ASP A 80 -8.42 10.27 1.63
CA ASP A 80 -9.55 11.02 2.18
C ASP A 80 -10.41 11.64 1.07
N ASP A 81 -10.04 11.50 -0.19
CA ASP A 81 -10.72 12.17 -1.31
C ASP A 81 -11.12 11.18 -2.40
N GLU A 82 -12.42 11.00 -2.57
CA GLU A 82 -12.99 10.14 -3.61
C GLU A 82 -12.66 10.64 -5.03
N LYS A 83 -12.30 11.89 -5.18
CA LYS A 83 -11.95 12.48 -6.48
C LYS A 83 -10.70 11.84 -7.10
N PHE A 84 -9.91 11.13 -6.29
CA PHE A 84 -8.75 10.42 -6.81
C PHE A 84 -9.09 9.10 -7.52
N GLY A 85 -10.38 8.76 -7.65
CA GLY A 85 -10.79 7.53 -8.32
C GLY A 85 -10.26 7.39 -9.74
N LEU A 86 -10.27 8.47 -10.53
CA LEU A 86 -9.72 8.43 -11.90
C LEU A 86 -8.20 8.24 -11.88
N ALA A 87 -7.50 8.92 -10.99
CA ALA A 87 -6.05 8.76 -10.84
C ALA A 87 -5.71 7.33 -10.41
N ALA A 88 -6.48 6.76 -9.49
CA ALA A 88 -6.29 5.38 -9.04
C ALA A 88 -6.48 4.40 -10.20
N PHE A 89 -7.50 4.63 -11.03
CA PHE A 89 -7.73 3.81 -12.22
C PHE A 89 -6.56 3.92 -13.19
N ASP A 90 -6.08 5.14 -13.46
CA ASP A 90 -4.96 5.37 -14.39
C ASP A 90 -3.67 4.74 -13.90
N LEU A 91 -3.46 4.74 -12.58
CA LEU A 91 -2.29 4.11 -11.97
C LEU A 91 -2.45 2.59 -11.84
N GLY A 92 -3.63 2.06 -12.13
CA GLY A 92 -3.89 0.63 -12.04
C GLY A 92 -3.76 0.10 -10.63
N VAL A 93 -4.23 0.87 -9.62
CA VAL A 93 -4.18 0.38 -8.24
C VAL A 93 -5.13 -0.80 -8.06
N ALA A 94 -4.75 -1.74 -7.21
CA ALA A 94 -5.57 -2.91 -6.92
C ALA A 94 -6.86 -2.53 -6.19
N MET A 95 -6.78 -1.53 -5.31
CA MET A 95 -7.94 -1.03 -4.58
C MET A 95 -7.68 0.37 -4.04
N LEU A 96 -8.69 1.23 -4.14
CA LEU A 96 -8.71 2.54 -3.49
C LEU A 96 -9.72 2.47 -2.34
N LEU A 97 -9.28 2.77 -1.13
CA LEU A 97 -10.11 2.73 0.07
C LEU A 97 -10.11 4.09 0.77
N PRO A 98 -11.16 4.39 1.54
CA PRO A 98 -11.11 5.56 2.42
C PRO A 98 -10.14 5.30 3.58
N LEU A 99 -9.53 6.38 4.10
CA LEU A 99 -8.61 6.27 5.24
C LEU A 99 -9.28 5.70 6.49
N ASN A 100 -10.60 5.89 6.62
CA ASN A 100 -11.37 5.36 7.74
C ASN A 100 -12.00 4.00 7.43
N CYS A 101 -11.43 3.24 6.52
CA CYS A 101 -11.94 1.93 6.15
C CYS A 101 -11.96 0.96 7.35
N THR A 102 -12.81 -0.06 7.24
CA THR A 102 -12.88 -1.12 8.25
C THR A 102 -11.69 -2.07 8.12
N ASP A 103 -11.45 -2.86 9.17
CA ASP A 103 -10.39 -3.87 9.12
C ASP A 103 -10.68 -4.93 8.06
N GLN A 104 -11.96 -5.24 7.82
CA GLN A 104 -12.35 -6.18 6.77
C GLN A 104 -12.03 -5.63 5.38
N GLU A 105 -12.32 -4.36 5.15
CA GLU A 105 -11.98 -3.70 3.87
C GLU A 105 -10.47 -3.68 3.66
N LEU A 106 -9.70 -3.44 4.72
CA LEU A 106 -8.25 -3.45 4.65
C LEU A 106 -7.73 -4.84 4.29
N ALA A 107 -8.28 -5.88 4.91
CA ALA A 107 -7.94 -7.27 4.59
C ALA A 107 -8.27 -7.60 3.13
N ASP A 108 -9.42 -7.15 2.65
CA ASP A 108 -9.83 -7.34 1.24
C ASP A 108 -8.86 -6.65 0.29
N GLY A 109 -8.42 -5.43 0.66
CA GLY A 109 -7.43 -4.69 -0.12
C GLY A 109 -6.10 -5.43 -0.23
N LEU A 110 -5.63 -5.97 0.88
CA LEU A 110 -4.40 -6.78 0.88
C LEU A 110 -4.54 -8.03 0.00
N ARG A 111 -5.67 -8.71 0.07
CA ARG A 111 -5.91 -9.87 -0.79
C ARG A 111 -5.88 -9.49 -2.26
N ARG A 112 -6.45 -8.36 -2.63
CA ARG A 112 -6.40 -7.85 -4.01
C ARG A 112 -4.99 -7.52 -4.47
N CYS A 113 -4.12 -7.19 -3.53
CA CYS A 113 -2.70 -6.99 -3.79
C CYS A 113 -1.89 -8.29 -3.84
N GLY A 114 -2.55 -9.43 -3.69
CA GLY A 114 -1.88 -10.72 -3.72
C GLY A 114 -1.26 -11.14 -2.38
N VAL A 115 -1.57 -10.43 -1.31
CA VAL A 115 -1.12 -10.81 0.04
C VAL A 115 -2.01 -11.95 0.53
N LYS A 116 -1.42 -13.13 0.70
CA LYS A 116 -2.15 -14.33 1.12
C LYS A 116 -1.68 -14.79 2.49
N GLU A 117 -2.60 -15.33 3.25
CA GLU A 117 -2.27 -16.05 4.47
C GLU A 117 -1.55 -17.35 4.10
N ARG A 118 -0.59 -17.78 4.93
CA ARG A 118 0.19 -18.98 4.65
C ARG A 118 -0.67 -20.23 4.45
N TRP A 119 -1.72 -20.37 5.26
CA TRP A 119 -2.59 -21.52 5.17
C TRP A 119 -3.39 -21.54 3.86
N GLU A 120 -3.68 -20.39 3.27
CA GLU A 120 -4.34 -20.28 1.97
C GLU A 120 -3.46 -20.80 0.85
N ALA A 121 -2.16 -20.56 0.94
CA ALA A 121 -1.19 -21.01 -0.05
C ALA A 121 -1.01 -22.52 -0.02
N MET A 122 -1.38 -23.17 1.07
CA MET A 122 -1.26 -24.64 1.23
C MET A 122 -2.54 -25.37 0.84
N GLY A 123 -3.60 -24.65 0.71
CA GLY A 123 -4.91 -25.20 0.30
C GLY A 123 -5.14 -25.05 -1.20
#